data_e1fdfd2e70b996e086d1a2a5efb85d36
#
_entry.id   e1fdfd2e70b996e086d1a2a5efb85d36
#
_cell.length_a   1.000
_cell.length_b   1.000
_cell.length_c   1.000
_cell.angle_alpha   90.00
_cell.angle_beta   90.00
_cell.angle_gamma   90.00
#
_symmetry.space_group_name_H-M   'P 1'
#
loop_
_entity.id
_entity.type
_entity.pdbx_description
1 polymer ?
#
loop_
_entity_poly.entity_id
_entity_poly.type
_entity_poly.pdbx_seq_one_letter_code
_entity_poly.pdbx_strand_id
1 'polypeptide(L)'
;MQSLPFETPYDAPGLLAFFATRAIPQVESIQDGVYRRVLRLQMDATEHIGWIEVRHTPTELLLTMSDALADVSHAVTQMVGRVFDVHAQPQVINNALGDLASDCPGLRLPGAFDPFEISVCAVLGQQITVKAARTLAQRLVQRFGQTVPTPFAELDRAFPSANTLARAPASALGELGIISRRSQAIIELARAFAHDAWDFEGPPDVLVDRLCGIAGIGPWTANYIVMRGCSQPDRWLPKDVVLLKALNLPKTAQGHQEAERLAQAWAPWRSYAVLHCWRQCV
;
A
#
# COMPACT_ATOMS: atom_id res chain seq x y z
N MET A 1 -1.05 -17.76 -17.68
CA MET A 1 -0.08 -17.65 -16.59
C MET A 1 1.12 -16.88 -17.11
N GLN A 2 1.58 -15.88 -16.37
CA GLN A 2 2.72 -15.02 -16.74
C GLN A 2 3.79 -15.13 -15.66
N SER A 3 5.07 -15.04 -16.06
CA SER A 3 6.24 -15.13 -15.19
C SER A 3 6.85 -13.74 -15.00
N LEU A 4 7.18 -13.40 -13.74
CA LEU A 4 7.87 -12.16 -13.39
C LEU A 4 9.14 -12.54 -12.59
N PRO A 5 10.30 -12.61 -13.24
CA PRO A 5 11.57 -12.90 -12.58
C PRO A 5 11.98 -11.77 -11.63
N PHE A 6 12.71 -12.12 -10.57
CA PHE A 6 13.28 -11.18 -9.60
C PHE A 6 14.71 -11.53 -9.23
N GLU A 7 15.45 -10.55 -8.72
CA GLU A 7 16.78 -10.80 -8.15
C GLU A 7 16.69 -11.34 -6.72
N THR A 8 17.55 -12.33 -6.43
CA THR A 8 17.69 -12.90 -5.08
C THR A 8 18.77 -12.16 -4.27
N PRO A 9 18.67 -12.12 -2.93
CA PRO A 9 17.63 -12.73 -2.09
C PRO A 9 16.28 -12.03 -2.19
N TYR A 10 15.18 -12.77 -1.99
CA TYR A 10 13.81 -12.28 -2.01
C TYR A 10 13.01 -12.85 -0.83
N ASP A 11 12.63 -12.02 0.14
CA ASP A 11 11.85 -12.42 1.32
C ASP A 11 10.35 -12.49 0.98
N ALA A 12 9.95 -13.47 0.17
CA ALA A 12 8.55 -13.70 -0.16
C ALA A 12 7.69 -13.96 1.09
N PRO A 13 8.10 -14.77 2.08
CA PRO A 13 7.32 -14.96 3.29
C PRO A 13 7.09 -13.68 4.08
N GLY A 14 8.10 -12.83 4.24
CA GLY A 14 7.97 -11.56 4.94
C GLY A 14 7.07 -10.56 4.20
N LEU A 15 7.18 -10.49 2.87
CA LEU A 15 6.31 -9.65 2.04
C LEU A 15 4.86 -10.12 2.12
N LEU A 16 4.60 -11.41 2.00
CA LEU A 16 3.25 -11.98 2.11
C LEU A 16 2.67 -11.79 3.52
N ALA A 17 3.46 -11.92 4.58
CA ALA A 17 3.05 -11.64 5.95
C ALA A 17 2.67 -10.15 6.13
N PHE A 18 3.42 -9.24 5.52
CA PHE A 18 3.08 -7.81 5.52
C PHE A 18 1.72 -7.55 4.85
N PHE A 19 1.45 -8.17 3.70
CA PHE A 19 0.14 -8.07 3.04
C PHE A 19 -0.95 -8.72 3.90
N ALA A 20 -0.75 -9.93 4.43
CA ALA A 20 -1.74 -10.68 5.19
C ALA A 20 -2.26 -9.92 6.41
N THR A 21 -1.38 -9.21 7.13
CA THR A 21 -1.78 -8.39 8.29
C THR A 21 -2.69 -7.22 7.90
N ARG A 22 -2.62 -6.75 6.64
CA ARG A 22 -3.33 -5.56 6.11
C ARG A 22 -4.43 -5.90 5.13
N ALA A 23 -4.48 -7.14 4.65
CA ALA A 23 -5.43 -7.62 3.66
C ALA A 23 -6.87 -7.29 4.05
N ILE A 24 -7.62 -6.69 3.13
CA ILE A 24 -9.03 -6.37 3.31
C ILE A 24 -9.84 -7.62 2.96
N PRO A 25 -10.56 -8.23 3.93
CA PRO A 25 -11.39 -9.40 3.65
C PRO A 25 -12.37 -9.13 2.51
N GLN A 26 -12.61 -10.15 1.68
CA GLN A 26 -13.42 -10.13 0.46
C GLN A 26 -12.75 -9.43 -0.75
N VAL A 27 -11.75 -8.60 -0.56
CA VAL A 27 -10.97 -7.96 -1.64
C VAL A 27 -9.64 -8.68 -1.85
N GLU A 28 -9.00 -9.12 -0.75
CA GLU A 28 -7.64 -9.62 -0.74
C GLU A 28 -7.49 -10.80 0.23
N SER A 29 -6.76 -11.81 -0.18
CA SER A 29 -6.53 -13.04 0.59
C SER A 29 -5.08 -13.52 0.40
N ILE A 30 -4.46 -13.94 1.49
CA ILE A 30 -3.18 -14.64 1.48
C ILE A 30 -3.35 -15.95 2.24
N GLN A 31 -3.29 -17.07 1.53
CA GLN A 31 -3.44 -18.41 2.07
C GLN A 31 -2.43 -19.35 1.42
N ASP A 32 -1.77 -20.17 2.22
CA ASP A 32 -0.80 -21.19 1.78
C ASP A 32 0.31 -20.63 0.87
N GLY A 33 0.79 -19.41 1.18
CA GLY A 33 1.81 -18.73 0.39
C GLY A 33 1.32 -18.18 -0.96
N VAL A 34 0.01 -18.19 -1.19
CA VAL A 34 -0.62 -17.66 -2.41
C VAL A 34 -1.33 -16.36 -2.09
N TYR A 35 -1.01 -15.33 -2.85
CA TYR A 35 -1.69 -14.03 -2.79
C TYR A 35 -2.80 -13.98 -3.83
N ARG A 36 -3.98 -13.55 -3.45
CA ARG A 36 -5.13 -13.36 -4.33
C ARG A 36 -5.81 -12.03 -4.04
N ARG A 37 -6.32 -11.39 -5.08
CA ARG A 37 -7.16 -10.20 -4.89
C ARG A 37 -8.11 -9.95 -6.06
N VAL A 38 -9.18 -9.20 -5.78
CA VAL A 38 -9.98 -8.53 -6.79
C VAL A 38 -9.32 -7.19 -7.14
N LEU A 39 -9.14 -6.93 -8.42
CA LEU A 39 -8.63 -5.67 -8.97
C LEU A 39 -9.76 -4.88 -9.62
N ARG A 40 -9.65 -3.55 -9.50
CA ARG A 40 -10.37 -2.56 -10.29
C ARG A 40 -9.32 -1.70 -10.99
N LEU A 41 -9.37 -1.64 -12.30
CA LEU A 41 -8.51 -0.78 -13.12
C LEU A 41 -9.36 0.12 -14.00
N GLN A 42 -9.00 1.39 -14.04
CA GLN A 42 -9.51 2.32 -15.04
C GLN A 42 -8.43 2.50 -16.10
N MET A 43 -8.70 2.05 -17.32
CA MET A 43 -7.82 2.26 -18.49
C MET A 43 -8.62 3.02 -19.53
N ASP A 44 -8.13 4.21 -19.91
CA ASP A 44 -8.87 5.13 -20.77
C ASP A 44 -10.27 5.41 -20.20
N ALA A 45 -11.33 5.19 -20.97
CA ALA A 45 -12.71 5.37 -20.51
C ALA A 45 -13.35 4.07 -19.99
N THR A 46 -12.59 2.95 -19.95
CA THR A 46 -13.12 1.62 -19.63
C THR A 46 -12.68 1.17 -18.24
N GLU A 47 -13.62 0.68 -17.46
CA GLU A 47 -13.34 0.04 -16.17
C GLU A 47 -13.22 -1.47 -16.37
N HIS A 48 -12.12 -2.04 -15.90
CA HIS A 48 -11.85 -3.47 -15.88
C HIS A 48 -11.87 -3.97 -14.44
N ILE A 49 -12.70 -4.98 -14.15
CA ILE A 49 -12.77 -5.59 -12.83
C ILE A 49 -12.60 -7.09 -12.97
N GLY A 50 -11.65 -7.65 -12.24
CA GLY A 50 -11.38 -9.07 -12.27
C GLY A 50 -10.54 -9.49 -11.06
N TRP A 51 -10.04 -10.71 -11.09
CA TRP A 51 -9.19 -11.24 -10.02
C TRP A 51 -7.81 -11.62 -10.54
N ILE A 52 -6.85 -11.60 -9.63
CA ILE A 52 -5.50 -12.14 -9.84
C ILE A 52 -5.14 -13.14 -8.74
N GLU A 53 -4.27 -14.08 -9.09
CA GLU A 53 -3.56 -14.95 -8.18
C GLU A 53 -2.06 -14.85 -8.47
N VAL A 54 -1.26 -14.66 -7.41
CA VAL A 54 0.20 -14.57 -7.48
C VAL A 54 0.80 -15.64 -6.57
N ARG A 55 1.65 -16.49 -7.15
CA ARG A 55 2.44 -17.50 -6.47
C ARG A 55 3.91 -17.18 -6.61
N HIS A 56 4.73 -17.47 -5.62
CA HIS A 56 6.17 -17.33 -5.74
C HIS A 56 6.84 -18.69 -5.92
N THR A 57 7.93 -18.68 -6.68
CA THR A 57 8.93 -19.74 -6.79
C THR A 57 10.26 -19.20 -6.25
N PRO A 58 11.34 -19.98 -6.23
CA PRO A 58 12.64 -19.48 -5.79
C PRO A 58 13.20 -18.31 -6.62
N THR A 59 12.75 -18.11 -7.86
CA THR A 59 13.36 -17.15 -8.81
C THR A 59 12.37 -16.22 -9.51
N GLU A 60 11.06 -16.45 -9.36
CA GLU A 60 10.04 -15.69 -10.08
C GLU A 60 8.68 -15.71 -9.37
N LEU A 61 7.83 -14.75 -9.72
CA LEU A 61 6.41 -14.80 -9.43
C LEU A 61 5.65 -15.36 -10.63
N LEU A 62 4.65 -16.18 -10.35
CA LEU A 62 3.71 -16.72 -11.33
C LEU A 62 2.37 -16.02 -11.14
N LEU A 63 1.96 -15.27 -12.16
CA LEU A 63 0.71 -14.51 -12.18
C LEU A 63 -0.34 -15.23 -13.03
N THR A 64 -1.49 -15.45 -12.44
CA THR A 64 -2.74 -15.86 -13.11
C THR A 64 -3.78 -14.77 -12.92
N MET A 65 -4.61 -14.53 -13.92
CA MET A 65 -5.67 -13.52 -13.86
C MET A 65 -6.93 -14.01 -14.57
N SER A 66 -8.07 -13.42 -14.22
CA SER A 66 -9.34 -13.68 -14.88
C SER A 66 -9.37 -13.16 -16.32
N ASP A 67 -10.21 -13.75 -17.17
CA ASP A 67 -10.42 -13.31 -18.56
C ASP A 67 -10.88 -11.85 -18.66
N ALA A 68 -11.59 -11.35 -17.64
CA ALA A 68 -12.02 -9.95 -17.55
C ALA A 68 -10.86 -8.94 -17.52
N LEU A 69 -9.62 -9.40 -17.25
CA LEU A 69 -8.41 -8.58 -17.27
C LEU A 69 -7.53 -8.86 -18.49
N ALA A 70 -7.98 -9.65 -19.46
CA ALA A 70 -7.18 -10.07 -20.61
C ALA A 70 -6.68 -8.87 -21.44
N ASP A 71 -7.57 -7.93 -21.75
CA ASP A 71 -7.26 -6.75 -22.56
C ASP A 71 -6.25 -5.79 -21.87
N VAL A 72 -6.17 -5.84 -20.55
CA VAL A 72 -5.26 -5.01 -19.74
C VAL A 72 -4.16 -5.83 -19.09
N SER A 73 -3.92 -7.05 -19.56
CA SER A 73 -2.98 -8.01 -18.97
C SER A 73 -1.56 -7.47 -18.82
N HIS A 74 -1.08 -6.67 -19.77
CA HIS A 74 0.23 -6.04 -19.70
C HIS A 74 0.32 -5.05 -18.52
N ALA A 75 -0.68 -4.18 -18.37
CA ALA A 75 -0.74 -3.22 -17.25
C ALA A 75 -0.85 -3.93 -15.90
N VAL A 76 -1.65 -5.01 -15.82
CA VAL A 76 -1.75 -5.85 -14.60
C VAL A 76 -0.40 -6.47 -14.25
N THR A 77 0.34 -6.98 -15.25
CA THR A 77 1.67 -7.57 -15.04
C THR A 77 2.67 -6.55 -14.50
N GLN A 78 2.73 -5.36 -15.11
CA GLN A 78 3.58 -4.26 -14.63
C GLN A 78 3.19 -3.84 -13.21
N MET A 79 1.90 -3.76 -12.92
CA MET A 79 1.39 -3.43 -11.59
C MET A 79 1.80 -4.47 -10.55
N VAL A 80 1.68 -5.77 -10.85
CA VAL A 80 2.14 -6.85 -9.96
C VAL A 80 3.65 -6.74 -9.74
N GLY A 81 4.44 -6.51 -10.79
CA GLY A 81 5.89 -6.30 -10.68
C GLY A 81 6.25 -5.17 -9.72
N ARG A 82 5.54 -4.04 -9.80
CA ARG A 82 5.71 -2.90 -8.91
C ARG A 82 5.26 -3.19 -7.48
N VAL A 83 4.09 -3.82 -7.29
CA VAL A 83 3.52 -4.10 -5.95
C VAL A 83 4.35 -5.11 -5.19
N PHE A 84 4.91 -6.09 -5.88
CA PHE A 84 5.78 -7.12 -5.30
C PHE A 84 7.26 -6.79 -5.37
N ASP A 85 7.60 -5.59 -5.90
CA ASP A 85 8.96 -5.06 -5.94
C ASP A 85 9.97 -6.01 -6.62
N VAL A 86 9.57 -6.63 -7.74
CA VAL A 86 10.39 -7.62 -8.45
C VAL A 86 11.62 -7.00 -9.11
N HIS A 87 11.60 -5.69 -9.38
CA HIS A 87 12.70 -4.97 -10.04
C HIS A 87 13.74 -4.41 -9.06
N ALA A 88 13.53 -4.60 -7.75
CA ALA A 88 14.51 -4.17 -6.75
C ALA A 88 15.83 -4.92 -6.91
N GLN A 89 16.93 -4.19 -6.71
CA GLN A 89 18.30 -4.72 -6.71
C GLN A 89 18.78 -4.91 -5.26
N PRO A 90 18.55 -6.07 -4.64
CA PRO A 90 18.77 -6.26 -3.21
C PRO A 90 20.21 -5.99 -2.79
N GLN A 91 21.20 -6.35 -3.63
CA GLN A 91 22.60 -6.11 -3.30
C GLN A 91 22.94 -4.61 -3.21
N VAL A 92 22.39 -3.79 -4.12
CA VAL A 92 22.60 -2.33 -4.11
C VAL A 92 21.95 -1.70 -2.87
N ILE A 93 20.71 -2.12 -2.57
CA ILE A 93 19.95 -1.63 -1.42
C ILE A 93 20.65 -2.01 -0.11
N ASN A 94 21.03 -3.28 0.05
CA ASN A 94 21.70 -3.77 1.26
C ASN A 94 23.06 -3.09 1.49
N ASN A 95 23.82 -2.85 0.44
CA ASN A 95 25.10 -2.13 0.56
C ASN A 95 24.89 -0.68 1.06
N ALA A 96 23.82 -0.01 0.61
CA ALA A 96 23.49 1.33 1.06
C ALA A 96 22.94 1.37 2.50
N LEU A 97 22.22 0.35 2.93
CA LEU A 97 21.63 0.27 4.26
C LEU A 97 22.60 -0.29 5.32
N GLY A 98 23.64 -1.01 4.89
CA GLY A 98 24.64 -1.59 5.79
C GLY A 98 24.03 -2.55 6.82
N ASP A 99 24.42 -2.39 8.08
CA ASP A 99 23.96 -3.26 9.19
C ASP A 99 22.43 -3.31 9.35
N LEU A 100 21.73 -2.25 8.94
CA LEU A 100 20.27 -2.22 9.02
C LEU A 100 19.61 -3.33 8.19
N ALA A 101 20.23 -3.73 7.07
CA ALA A 101 19.71 -4.78 6.18
C ALA A 101 20.17 -6.20 6.52
N SER A 102 21.10 -6.38 7.46
CA SER A 102 21.77 -7.67 7.73
C SER A 102 20.81 -8.81 8.07
N ASP A 103 19.77 -8.53 8.86
CA ASP A 103 18.80 -9.54 9.32
C ASP A 103 17.78 -9.96 8.25
N CYS A 104 17.62 -9.19 7.19
CA CYS A 104 16.67 -9.49 6.11
C CYS A 104 17.12 -8.92 4.75
N PRO A 105 18.20 -9.47 4.16
CA PRO A 105 18.74 -8.94 2.92
C PRO A 105 17.83 -9.11 1.70
N GLY A 106 16.73 -9.83 1.82
CA GLY A 106 15.72 -10.03 0.78
C GLY A 106 14.47 -9.17 0.93
N LEU A 107 14.45 -8.23 1.88
CA LEU A 107 13.30 -7.37 2.11
C LEU A 107 12.87 -6.65 0.83
N ARG A 108 11.56 -6.59 0.61
CA ARG A 108 10.93 -5.89 -0.53
C ARG A 108 10.02 -4.78 -0.05
N LEU A 109 9.91 -3.73 -0.87
CA LEU A 109 8.99 -2.62 -0.65
C LEU A 109 7.58 -3.04 -1.08
N PRO A 110 6.64 -3.32 -0.15
CA PRO A 110 5.28 -3.71 -0.53
C PRO A 110 4.55 -2.52 -1.13
N GLY A 111 4.24 -2.55 -2.42
CA GLY A 111 3.44 -1.55 -3.09
C GLY A 111 1.95 -1.62 -2.74
N ALA A 112 1.15 -0.86 -3.50
CA ALA A 112 -0.31 -0.95 -3.48
C ALA A 112 -0.85 -1.00 -4.91
N PHE A 113 -1.92 -1.76 -5.11
CA PHE A 113 -2.54 -1.93 -6.43
C PHE A 113 -3.30 -0.68 -6.87
N ASP A 114 -3.93 0.00 -5.93
CA ASP A 114 -4.72 1.21 -6.20
C ASP A 114 -4.28 2.34 -5.24
N PRO A 115 -3.78 3.46 -5.77
CA PRO A 115 -3.44 4.63 -4.98
C PRO A 115 -4.62 5.21 -4.18
N PHE A 116 -5.85 5.11 -4.69
CA PHE A 116 -7.03 5.54 -3.95
C PHE A 116 -7.31 4.61 -2.76
N GLU A 117 -7.30 3.29 -2.98
CA GLU A 117 -7.51 2.30 -1.92
C GLU A 117 -6.51 2.49 -0.77
N ILE A 118 -5.21 2.57 -1.10
CA ILE A 118 -4.17 2.74 -0.06
C ILE A 118 -4.33 4.07 0.68
N SER A 119 -4.79 5.13 -0.01
CA SER A 119 -5.03 6.42 0.62
C SER A 119 -6.19 6.36 1.62
N VAL A 120 -7.30 5.72 1.28
CA VAL A 120 -8.42 5.48 2.20
C VAL A 120 -7.98 4.62 3.38
N CYS A 121 -7.23 3.53 3.13
CA CYS A 121 -6.71 2.66 4.18
C CYS A 121 -5.75 3.40 5.12
N ALA A 122 -4.91 4.30 4.59
CA ALA A 122 -4.02 5.13 5.40
C ALA A 122 -4.78 6.08 6.33
N VAL A 123 -5.87 6.70 5.84
CA VAL A 123 -6.75 7.55 6.68
C VAL A 123 -7.48 6.72 7.74
N LEU A 124 -8.02 5.54 7.38
CA LEU A 124 -8.65 4.62 8.33
C LEU A 124 -7.68 4.19 9.44
N GLY A 125 -6.40 3.98 9.10
CA GLY A 125 -5.36 3.53 10.01
C GLY A 125 -4.81 4.59 10.99
N GLN A 126 -5.14 5.86 10.82
CA GLN A 126 -4.62 6.92 11.69
C GLN A 126 -4.91 6.66 13.17
N GLN A 127 -3.86 6.60 14.00
CA GLN A 127 -3.96 6.47 15.47
C GLN A 127 -4.76 5.25 15.99
N ILE A 128 -4.82 4.17 15.22
CA ILE A 128 -5.42 2.90 15.65
C ILE A 128 -4.54 1.71 15.22
N THR A 129 -4.83 0.54 15.75
CA THR A 129 -4.10 -0.68 15.36
C THR A 129 -4.42 -1.10 13.93
N VAL A 130 -3.48 -1.79 13.28
CA VAL A 130 -3.68 -2.37 11.93
C VAL A 130 -4.94 -3.25 11.88
N LYS A 131 -5.17 -4.07 12.93
CA LYS A 131 -6.37 -4.91 13.05
C LYS A 131 -7.66 -4.08 13.04
N ALA A 132 -7.71 -2.99 13.78
CA ALA A 132 -8.88 -2.10 13.82
C ALA A 132 -9.11 -1.40 12.47
N ALA A 133 -8.04 -0.90 11.83
CA ALA A 133 -8.12 -0.30 10.49
C ALA A 133 -8.66 -1.29 9.45
N ARG A 134 -8.15 -2.54 9.46
CA ARG A 134 -8.64 -3.63 8.60
C ARG A 134 -10.13 -3.90 8.80
N THR A 135 -10.62 -3.90 10.05
CA THR A 135 -12.05 -4.09 10.34
C THR A 135 -12.90 -2.96 9.75
N LEU A 136 -12.44 -1.71 9.85
CA LEU A 136 -13.14 -0.56 9.25
C LEU A 136 -13.13 -0.63 7.72
N ALA A 137 -11.99 -0.99 7.12
CA ALA A 137 -11.90 -1.19 5.67
C ALA A 137 -12.83 -2.31 5.18
N GLN A 138 -12.93 -3.43 5.91
CA GLN A 138 -13.87 -4.50 5.60
C GLN A 138 -15.32 -4.01 5.61
N ARG A 139 -15.73 -3.28 6.65
CA ARG A 139 -17.09 -2.71 6.73
C ARG A 139 -17.38 -1.75 5.59
N LEU A 140 -16.39 -0.92 5.22
CA LEU A 140 -16.47 0.00 4.09
C LEU A 140 -16.72 -0.76 2.78
N VAL A 141 -15.95 -1.82 2.54
CA VAL A 141 -16.08 -2.70 1.36
C VAL A 141 -17.43 -3.41 1.35
N GLN A 142 -17.88 -3.94 2.48
CA GLN A 142 -19.18 -4.60 2.59
C GLN A 142 -20.34 -3.65 2.25
N ARG A 143 -20.23 -2.38 2.62
CA ARG A 143 -21.28 -1.38 2.42
C ARG A 143 -21.26 -0.75 1.03
N PHE A 144 -20.07 -0.48 0.48
CA PHE A 144 -19.89 0.32 -0.73
C PHE A 144 -19.15 -0.39 -1.86
N GLY A 145 -18.55 -1.55 -1.60
CA GLY A 145 -17.84 -2.34 -2.60
C GLY A 145 -18.77 -3.01 -3.59
N GLN A 146 -18.28 -3.19 -4.81
CA GLN A 146 -19.00 -3.87 -5.87
C GLN A 146 -18.81 -5.38 -5.77
N THR A 147 -19.88 -6.16 -5.91
CA THR A 147 -19.80 -7.62 -5.98
C THR A 147 -19.16 -8.05 -7.31
N VAL A 148 -18.23 -8.99 -7.22
CA VAL A 148 -17.45 -9.50 -8.36
C VAL A 148 -17.43 -11.03 -8.30
N PRO A 149 -17.85 -11.73 -9.38
CA PRO A 149 -17.74 -13.18 -9.43
C PRO A 149 -16.27 -13.61 -9.47
N THR A 150 -15.88 -14.48 -8.56
CA THR A 150 -14.54 -15.10 -8.54
C THR A 150 -14.67 -16.61 -8.25
N PRO A 151 -13.66 -17.42 -8.60
CA PRO A 151 -13.64 -18.84 -8.22
C PRO A 151 -13.25 -19.07 -6.76
N PHE A 152 -12.97 -18.01 -5.99
CA PHE A 152 -12.48 -18.05 -4.61
C PHE A 152 -13.59 -17.63 -3.65
N ALA A 153 -13.99 -18.51 -2.74
CA ALA A 153 -15.09 -18.26 -1.81
C ALA A 153 -14.85 -17.07 -0.88
N GLU A 154 -13.57 -16.75 -0.59
CA GLU A 154 -13.15 -15.64 0.27
C GLU A 154 -13.07 -14.29 -0.44
N LEU A 155 -13.20 -14.26 -1.78
CA LEU A 155 -13.06 -13.03 -2.59
C LEU A 155 -14.30 -12.83 -3.46
N ASP A 156 -15.07 -11.80 -3.17
CA ASP A 156 -16.28 -11.47 -3.91
C ASP A 156 -16.54 -9.97 -4.07
N ARG A 157 -15.57 -9.12 -3.67
CA ARG A 157 -15.73 -7.66 -3.67
C ARG A 157 -14.56 -6.93 -4.29
N ALA A 158 -14.85 -5.93 -5.13
CA ALA A 158 -13.92 -4.88 -5.46
C ALA A 158 -14.00 -3.76 -4.42
N PHE A 159 -12.87 -3.11 -4.14
CA PHE A 159 -12.85 -1.91 -3.29
C PHE A 159 -13.75 -0.81 -3.88
N PRO A 160 -14.45 0.01 -3.07
CA PRO A 160 -15.28 1.10 -3.58
C PRO A 160 -14.50 2.06 -4.46
N SER A 161 -15.09 2.49 -5.59
CA SER A 161 -14.46 3.51 -6.42
C SER A 161 -14.47 4.89 -5.73
N ALA A 162 -13.59 5.79 -6.17
CA ALA A 162 -13.58 7.18 -5.71
C ALA A 162 -14.95 7.85 -5.94
N ASN A 163 -15.56 7.63 -7.10
CA ASN A 163 -16.90 8.13 -7.42
C ASN A 163 -17.98 7.66 -6.43
N THR A 164 -17.89 6.40 -5.98
CA THR A 164 -18.84 5.85 -5.01
C THR A 164 -18.71 6.54 -3.65
N LEU A 165 -17.48 6.68 -3.14
CA LEU A 165 -17.24 7.31 -1.83
C LEU A 165 -17.42 8.83 -1.85
N ALA A 166 -17.14 9.50 -2.97
CA ALA A 166 -17.37 10.95 -3.12
C ALA A 166 -18.85 11.35 -2.98
N ARG A 167 -19.77 10.44 -3.32
CA ARG A 167 -21.24 10.62 -3.22
C ARG A 167 -21.81 10.10 -1.91
N ALA A 168 -21.04 9.38 -1.10
CA ALA A 168 -21.51 8.81 0.16
C ALA A 168 -21.74 9.93 1.20
N PRO A 169 -22.85 9.92 1.94
CA PRO A 169 -23.02 10.84 3.05
C PRO A 169 -22.09 10.45 4.20
N ALA A 170 -21.55 11.46 4.92
CA ALA A 170 -20.64 11.21 6.04
C ALA A 170 -21.27 10.37 7.16
N SER A 171 -22.59 10.46 7.35
CA SER A 171 -23.36 9.64 8.29
C SER A 171 -23.25 8.14 7.97
N ALA A 172 -23.28 7.77 6.69
CA ALA A 172 -23.16 6.38 6.28
C ALA A 172 -21.76 5.77 6.59
N LEU A 173 -20.69 6.58 6.54
CA LEU A 173 -19.38 6.16 7.01
C LEU A 173 -19.36 6.09 8.55
N GLY A 174 -20.03 7.00 9.22
CA GLY A 174 -20.19 7.01 10.68
C GLY A 174 -20.87 5.74 11.23
N GLU A 175 -21.89 5.22 10.53
CA GLU A 175 -22.57 3.97 10.86
C GLU A 175 -21.63 2.75 10.85
N LEU A 176 -20.52 2.83 10.11
CA LEU A 176 -19.49 1.79 10.07
C LEU A 176 -18.51 1.83 11.25
N GLY A 177 -18.65 2.85 12.13
CA GLY A 177 -17.74 3.12 13.25
C GLY A 177 -16.54 3.99 12.85
N ILE A 178 -16.59 4.67 11.70
CA ILE A 178 -15.57 5.62 11.27
C ILE A 178 -15.89 6.97 11.88
N ILE A 179 -14.98 7.51 12.70
CA ILE A 179 -15.19 8.80 13.37
C ILE A 179 -15.33 9.94 12.35
N SER A 180 -16.10 10.97 12.68
CA SER A 180 -16.47 12.10 11.79
C SER A 180 -15.27 12.71 11.06
N ARG A 181 -14.14 12.97 11.75
CA ARG A 181 -12.94 13.53 11.14
C ARG A 181 -12.38 12.66 10.01
N ARG A 182 -12.34 11.33 10.20
CA ARG A 182 -11.88 10.39 9.17
C ARG A 182 -12.90 10.25 8.05
N SER A 183 -14.20 10.20 8.37
CA SER A 183 -15.26 10.16 7.36
C SER A 183 -15.16 11.36 6.41
N GLN A 184 -14.97 12.56 6.97
CA GLN A 184 -14.78 13.76 6.17
C GLN A 184 -13.53 13.70 5.30
N ALA A 185 -12.38 13.29 5.87
CA ALA A 185 -11.13 13.15 5.12
C ALA A 185 -11.25 12.14 3.97
N ILE A 186 -11.94 11.00 4.18
CA ILE A 186 -12.17 9.99 3.14
C ILE A 186 -13.05 10.56 2.02
N ILE A 187 -14.10 11.32 2.34
CA ILE A 187 -14.98 11.90 1.33
C ILE A 187 -14.25 12.97 0.52
N GLU A 188 -13.49 13.86 1.17
CA GLU A 188 -12.68 14.87 0.48
C GLU A 188 -11.62 14.24 -0.41
N LEU A 189 -10.94 13.20 0.09
CA LEU A 189 -10.01 12.39 -0.69
C LEU A 189 -10.70 11.77 -1.91
N ALA A 190 -11.88 11.17 -1.71
CA ALA A 190 -12.64 10.54 -2.79
C ALA A 190 -13.08 11.55 -3.85
N ARG A 191 -13.48 12.76 -3.44
CA ARG A 191 -13.81 13.86 -4.35
C ARG A 191 -12.60 14.29 -5.17
N ALA A 192 -11.46 14.48 -4.50
CA ALA A 192 -10.21 14.84 -5.18
C ALA A 192 -9.80 13.78 -6.22
N PHE A 193 -9.89 12.49 -5.87
CA PHE A 193 -9.58 11.41 -6.81
C PHE A 193 -10.59 11.24 -7.95
N ALA A 194 -11.87 11.60 -7.71
CA ALA A 194 -12.93 11.48 -8.71
C ALA A 194 -12.92 12.64 -9.73
N HIS A 195 -12.45 13.82 -9.34
CA HIS A 195 -12.56 15.05 -10.16
C HIS A 195 -11.23 15.55 -10.70
N ASP A 196 -10.13 15.23 -10.02
CA ASP A 196 -8.81 15.74 -10.37
C ASP A 196 -7.97 14.67 -11.09
N ALA A 197 -7.16 15.11 -12.05
CA ALA A 197 -6.09 14.28 -12.57
C ALA A 197 -4.97 14.12 -11.52
N TRP A 198 -4.61 12.88 -11.21
CA TRP A 198 -3.50 12.56 -10.33
C TRP A 198 -2.37 11.92 -11.13
N ASP A 199 -1.19 12.51 -11.05
CA ASP A 199 0.01 11.98 -11.68
C ASP A 199 0.83 11.21 -10.64
N PHE A 200 0.59 9.90 -10.53
CA PHE A 200 1.32 9.01 -9.62
C PHE A 200 2.71 8.59 -10.13
N GLU A 201 3.07 8.97 -11.36
CA GLU A 201 4.39 8.77 -11.95
C GLU A 201 5.25 10.05 -11.87
N GLY A 202 4.62 11.17 -11.53
CA GLY A 202 5.28 12.46 -11.38
C GLY A 202 6.15 12.58 -10.12
N PRO A 203 6.70 13.79 -9.87
CA PRO A 203 7.58 14.02 -8.73
C PRO A 203 6.90 13.70 -7.39
N PRO A 204 7.48 12.82 -6.55
CA PRO A 204 6.84 12.36 -5.30
C PRO A 204 6.51 13.48 -4.31
N ASP A 205 7.32 14.54 -4.26
CA ASP A 205 7.09 15.66 -3.34
C ASP A 205 5.86 16.48 -3.73
N VAL A 206 5.60 16.64 -5.04
CA VAL A 206 4.37 17.29 -5.54
C VAL A 206 3.12 16.51 -5.10
N LEU A 207 3.18 15.17 -5.15
CA LEU A 207 2.10 14.32 -4.65
C LEU A 207 1.90 14.46 -3.13
N VAL A 208 3.01 14.50 -2.36
CA VAL A 208 2.96 14.69 -0.91
C VAL A 208 2.31 16.02 -0.57
N ASP A 209 2.72 17.12 -1.22
CA ASP A 209 2.15 18.46 -1.00
C ASP A 209 0.65 18.49 -1.34
N ARG A 210 0.28 17.90 -2.47
CA ARG A 210 -1.12 17.81 -2.89
C ARG A 210 -1.97 17.01 -1.92
N LEU A 211 -1.49 15.86 -1.44
CA LEU A 211 -2.16 15.06 -0.42
C LEU A 211 -2.29 15.81 0.90
N CYS A 212 -1.27 16.54 1.33
CA CYS A 212 -1.30 17.39 2.53
C CYS A 212 -2.31 18.54 2.42
N GLY A 213 -2.67 18.97 1.21
CA GLY A 213 -3.73 19.93 0.96
C GLY A 213 -5.13 19.42 1.30
N ILE A 214 -5.32 18.10 1.43
CA ILE A 214 -6.60 17.50 1.80
C ILE A 214 -6.74 17.52 3.33
N ALA A 215 -7.85 18.08 3.81
CA ALA A 215 -8.11 18.16 5.25
C ALA A 215 -8.09 16.77 5.92
N GLY A 216 -7.26 16.61 6.93
CA GLY A 216 -7.10 15.34 7.67
C GLY A 216 -5.95 14.45 7.18
N ILE A 217 -5.25 14.84 6.11
CA ILE A 217 -4.04 14.16 5.65
C ILE A 217 -2.81 14.98 6.05
N GLY A 218 -2.00 14.46 6.96
CA GLY A 218 -0.75 15.08 7.38
C GLY A 218 0.47 14.47 6.69
N PRO A 219 1.68 15.05 6.91
CA PRO A 219 2.91 14.63 6.23
C PRO A 219 3.24 13.15 6.37
N TRP A 220 3.00 12.53 7.54
CA TRP A 220 3.21 11.09 7.73
C TRP A 220 2.32 10.28 6.79
N THR A 221 1.01 10.60 6.78
CA THR A 221 0.01 9.88 5.96
C THR A 221 0.31 10.07 4.47
N ALA A 222 0.62 11.29 4.04
CA ALA A 222 0.96 11.60 2.65
C ALA A 222 2.21 10.84 2.18
N ASN A 223 3.30 10.85 2.97
CA ASN A 223 4.51 10.09 2.64
C ASN A 223 4.27 8.57 2.62
N TYR A 224 3.45 8.03 3.54
CA TYR A 224 3.06 6.62 3.52
C TYR A 224 2.27 6.25 2.27
N ILE A 225 1.33 7.10 1.84
CA ILE A 225 0.56 6.91 0.61
C ILE A 225 1.50 6.88 -0.61
N VAL A 226 2.41 7.83 -0.72
CA VAL A 226 3.36 7.91 -1.83
C VAL A 226 4.35 6.75 -1.80
N MET A 227 4.86 6.39 -0.61
CA MET A 227 5.74 5.23 -0.42
C MET A 227 5.10 3.95 -0.98
N ARG A 228 3.84 3.69 -0.61
CA ARG A 228 3.14 2.46 -0.97
C ARG A 228 2.43 2.54 -2.33
N GLY A 229 1.71 3.64 -2.58
CA GLY A 229 0.88 3.83 -3.77
C GLY A 229 1.69 4.02 -5.05
N CYS A 230 2.87 4.66 -4.92
CA CYS A 230 3.80 4.86 -6.04
C CYS A 230 5.02 3.92 -5.98
N SER A 231 5.10 3.03 -4.99
CA SER A 231 6.28 2.17 -4.73
C SER A 231 7.59 2.98 -4.70
N GLN A 232 7.55 4.16 -4.05
CA GLN A 232 8.69 5.08 -4.01
C GLN A 232 9.78 4.56 -3.07
N PRO A 233 11.00 4.30 -3.55
CA PRO A 233 12.08 3.71 -2.75
C PRO A 233 12.65 4.69 -1.70
N ASP A 234 12.47 6.00 -1.91
CA ASP A 234 13.09 7.03 -1.12
C ASP A 234 12.08 7.94 -0.40
N ARG A 235 11.29 7.35 0.50
CA ARG A 235 10.37 8.11 1.37
C ARG A 235 10.72 7.88 2.83
N TRP A 236 10.78 8.98 3.59
CA TRP A 236 10.89 8.95 5.05
C TRP A 236 9.55 9.29 5.66
N LEU A 237 9.19 8.65 6.78
CA LEU A 237 7.94 8.89 7.48
C LEU A 237 8.17 9.82 8.68
N PRO A 238 7.91 11.13 8.54
CA PRO A 238 8.22 12.09 9.58
C PRO A 238 7.37 11.83 10.83
N LYS A 239 8.02 11.93 12.01
CA LYS A 239 7.38 11.73 13.32
C LYS A 239 6.79 10.33 13.56
N ASP A 240 7.28 9.31 12.84
CA ASP A 240 6.91 7.93 13.11
C ASP A 240 7.52 7.46 14.45
N VAL A 241 6.66 7.06 15.38
CA VAL A 241 7.11 6.64 16.73
C VAL A 241 7.74 5.25 16.74
N VAL A 242 7.45 4.42 15.74
CA VAL A 242 8.06 3.09 15.61
C VAL A 242 9.50 3.23 15.12
N LEU A 243 9.77 4.19 14.22
CA LEU A 243 11.12 4.51 13.79
C LEU A 243 11.98 4.99 14.97
N LEU A 244 11.45 5.87 15.83
CA LEU A 244 12.18 6.29 17.03
C LEU A 244 12.51 5.12 17.94
N LYS A 245 11.57 4.18 18.12
CA LYS A 245 11.79 2.97 18.93
C LYS A 245 12.89 2.10 18.33
N ALA A 246 12.84 1.83 17.02
CA ALA A 246 13.82 1.01 16.31
C ALA A 246 15.24 1.62 16.37
N LEU A 247 15.32 2.95 16.31
CA LEU A 247 16.58 3.70 16.34
C LEU A 247 17.06 4.01 17.77
N ASN A 248 16.36 3.54 18.80
CA ASN A 248 16.64 3.84 20.21
C ASN A 248 16.69 5.34 20.51
N LEU A 249 15.84 6.13 19.84
CA LEU A 249 15.75 7.58 19.99
C LEU A 249 14.58 8.00 20.89
N PRO A 250 14.70 9.12 21.64
CA PRO A 250 13.64 9.59 22.51
C PRO A 250 12.46 10.15 21.69
N LYS A 251 11.23 10.01 22.22
CA LYS A 251 10.00 10.55 21.62
C LYS A 251 9.89 12.07 21.84
N THR A 252 10.88 12.82 21.37
CA THR A 252 10.99 14.28 21.47
C THR A 252 11.22 14.89 20.11
N ALA A 253 11.10 16.22 19.98
CA ALA A 253 11.44 16.94 18.76
C ALA A 253 12.89 16.68 18.32
N GLN A 254 13.83 16.65 19.29
CA GLN A 254 15.24 16.35 19.02
C GLN A 254 15.43 14.92 18.51
N GLY A 255 14.72 13.92 19.09
CA GLY A 255 14.77 12.54 18.59
C GLY A 255 14.27 12.40 17.16
N HIS A 256 13.23 13.14 16.79
CA HIS A 256 12.75 13.17 15.39
C HIS A 256 13.74 13.82 14.45
N GLN A 257 14.39 14.92 14.83
CA GLN A 257 15.44 15.56 14.05
C GLN A 257 16.63 14.62 13.84
N GLU A 258 17.04 13.91 14.88
CA GLU A 258 18.13 12.95 14.79
C GLU A 258 17.76 11.76 13.88
N ALA A 259 16.51 11.25 13.95
CA ALA A 259 16.03 10.21 13.05
C ALA A 259 16.06 10.67 11.58
N GLU A 260 15.65 11.91 11.31
CA GLU A 260 15.73 12.50 9.98
C GLU A 260 17.17 12.67 9.49
N ARG A 261 18.09 13.06 10.39
CA ARG A 261 19.52 13.16 10.07
C ARG A 261 20.12 11.80 9.73
N LEU A 262 19.82 10.77 10.51
CA LEU A 262 20.28 9.40 10.24
C LEU A 262 19.72 8.89 8.92
N ALA A 263 18.47 9.21 8.61
CA ALA A 263 17.82 8.79 7.36
C ALA A 263 18.51 9.33 6.10
N GLN A 264 19.26 10.42 6.17
CA GLN A 264 20.00 10.95 5.01
C GLN A 264 21.07 9.96 4.51
N ALA A 265 21.67 9.17 5.39
CA ALA A 265 22.65 8.17 5.02
C ALA A 265 22.04 7.00 4.22
N TRP A 266 20.73 6.78 4.28
CA TRP A 266 20.02 5.70 3.57
C TRP A 266 19.40 6.15 2.25
N ALA A 267 19.54 7.44 1.88
CA ALA A 267 19.06 7.88 0.57
C ALA A 267 19.89 7.18 -0.54
N PRO A 268 19.26 6.77 -1.65
CA PRO A 268 17.83 6.92 -2.04
C PRO A 268 16.94 5.74 -1.64
N TRP A 269 17.23 5.03 -0.56
CA TRP A 269 16.54 3.78 -0.14
C TRP A 269 15.80 3.92 1.21
N ARG A 270 15.39 5.15 1.58
CA ARG A 270 14.78 5.43 2.89
C ARG A 270 13.50 4.64 3.16
N SER A 271 12.73 4.27 2.13
CA SER A 271 11.54 3.42 2.29
C SER A 271 11.89 2.01 2.78
N TYR A 272 12.99 1.44 2.30
CA TYR A 272 13.49 0.15 2.79
C TYR A 272 14.00 0.27 4.22
N ALA A 273 14.71 1.36 4.55
CA ALA A 273 15.13 1.62 5.92
C ALA A 273 13.94 1.69 6.89
N VAL A 274 12.84 2.36 6.50
CA VAL A 274 11.58 2.39 7.26
C VAL A 274 11.06 0.97 7.52
N LEU A 275 11.04 0.12 6.50
CA LEU A 275 10.53 -1.26 6.62
C LEU A 275 11.43 -2.14 7.49
N HIS A 276 12.76 -2.00 7.39
CA HIS A 276 13.69 -2.69 8.28
C HIS A 276 13.49 -2.26 9.74
N CYS A 277 13.35 -0.95 10.00
CA CYS A 277 13.05 -0.45 11.33
C CYS A 277 11.70 -0.98 11.86
N TRP A 278 10.67 -1.01 11.03
CA TRP A 278 9.38 -1.58 11.46
C TRP A 278 9.48 -3.06 11.79
N ARG A 279 10.24 -3.84 11.02
CA ARG A 279 10.44 -5.27 11.25
C ARG A 279 11.08 -5.57 12.61
N GLN A 280 12.00 -4.73 13.08
CA GLN A 280 12.66 -4.90 14.39
C GLN A 280 11.72 -4.66 15.59
N CYS A 281 10.54 -4.10 15.37
CA CYS A 281 9.62 -3.69 16.42
C CYS A 281 8.36 -4.55 16.53
N VAL A 282 8.22 -5.56 15.65
CA VAL A 282 7.06 -6.48 15.58
C VAL A 282 7.30 -7.74 16.37
#